data_758f501ec9aa2f50d3d336cda4ea6e8a
#
_entry.id   758f501ec9aa2f50d3d336cda4ea6e8a
#
_cell.length_a   1.000
_cell.length_b   1.000
_cell.length_c   1.000
_cell.angle_alpha   90.00
_cell.angle_beta   90.00
_cell.angle_gamma   90.00
#
_symmetry.space_group_name_H-M   'P 1'
#
loop_
_entity.id
_entity.type
_entity.pdbx_description
1 polymer ?
#
loop_
_entity_poly.entity_id
_entity_poly.type
_entity_poly.pdbx_seq_one_letter_code
_entity_poly.pdbx_strand_id
1 'polypeptide(L)'
;MQVKWALGSITMSKASRGDEIPTELFQILKDDAVKVLHSICQQIWKTQQWPHDWKRSVFIPIPKKGNAKECSNYRTIALISHASKLMLKILQVRVQQYMNYELPDVQPGFRKGRGTRNQIANIHCIIKKAREFQKNIYFCFIDYAKAFDCVDHNKLWKIL
;
A
#
# COMPACT_ATOMS: atom_id res chain seq x y z
N MET A 1 2.44 15.10 -16.71
CA MET A 1 2.26 15.65 -15.34
C MET A 1 2.29 14.57 -14.24
N GLN A 2 1.56 13.47 -14.35
CA GLN A 2 1.50 12.39 -13.31
C GLN A 2 2.86 11.71 -13.05
N VAL A 3 3.65 11.38 -14.07
CA VAL A 3 4.97 10.72 -13.92
C VAL A 3 5.95 11.61 -13.15
N LYS A 4 6.02 12.89 -13.47
CA LYS A 4 6.89 13.85 -12.77
C LYS A 4 6.51 13.99 -11.30
N TRP A 5 5.21 14.06 -11.01
CA TRP A 5 4.71 14.05 -9.62
C TRP A 5 5.05 12.75 -8.88
N ALA A 6 4.79 11.59 -9.51
CA ALA A 6 5.07 10.30 -8.91
C ALA A 6 6.57 10.12 -8.61
N LEU A 7 7.43 10.57 -9.53
CA LEU A 7 8.88 10.55 -9.33
C LEU A 7 9.31 11.40 -8.12
N GLY A 8 8.77 12.60 -7.99
CA GLY A 8 9.05 13.48 -6.83
C GLY A 8 8.52 12.94 -5.51
N SER A 9 7.57 11.99 -5.52
CA SER A 9 7.01 11.36 -4.31
C SER A 9 7.79 10.13 -3.83
N ILE A 10 8.75 9.65 -4.62
CA ILE A 10 9.60 8.51 -4.22
C ILE A 10 10.64 9.00 -3.21
N THR A 11 10.66 8.36 -2.03
CA THR A 11 11.65 8.66 -0.98
C THR A 11 13.02 8.12 -1.36
N MET A 12 14.04 8.95 -1.11
CA MET A 12 15.45 8.59 -1.33
C MET A 12 15.95 7.54 -0.33
N SER A 13 17.12 6.98 -0.60
CA SER A 13 17.84 6.05 0.27
C SER A 13 17.04 4.82 0.68
N LYS A 14 16.13 4.35 -0.20
CA LYS A 14 15.40 3.10 0.02
C LYS A 14 15.99 1.98 -0.81
N ALA A 15 16.09 0.81 -0.18
CA ALA A 15 16.49 -0.40 -0.86
C ALA A 15 15.63 -0.66 -2.09
N SER A 16 16.28 -0.85 -3.23
CA SER A 16 15.64 -1.35 -4.44
C SER A 16 15.77 -2.87 -4.49
N ARG A 17 14.96 -3.49 -5.30
CA ARG A 17 15.24 -4.82 -5.77
C ARG A 17 16.49 -4.77 -6.66
N GLY A 18 17.27 -5.83 -6.70
CA GLY A 18 18.55 -6.00 -7.40
C GLY A 18 18.65 -5.61 -8.88
N ASP A 19 17.82 -4.63 -9.35
CA ASP A 19 18.01 -3.91 -10.61
C ASP A 19 19.10 -2.84 -10.51
N GLU A 20 19.67 -2.67 -9.32
CA GLU A 20 20.79 -1.76 -9.01
C GLU A 20 20.58 -0.29 -9.45
N ILE A 21 19.35 0.07 -9.83
CA ILE A 21 19.01 1.45 -10.22
C ILE A 21 18.61 2.23 -8.96
N PRO A 22 19.48 3.08 -8.41
CA PRO A 22 19.15 3.88 -7.24
C PRO A 22 18.15 4.98 -7.59
N THR A 23 17.34 5.39 -6.63
CA THR A 23 16.39 6.50 -6.79
C THR A 23 17.07 7.80 -7.17
N GLU A 24 18.30 8.00 -6.74
CA GLU A 24 19.15 9.15 -7.00
C GLU A 24 19.43 9.32 -8.50
N LEU A 25 19.55 8.22 -9.24
CA LEU A 25 19.75 8.27 -10.69
C LEU A 25 18.56 8.94 -11.41
N PHE A 26 17.34 8.65 -10.99
CA PHE A 26 16.15 9.31 -11.56
C PHE A 26 16.13 10.83 -11.31
N GLN A 27 16.74 11.28 -10.21
CA GLN A 27 16.83 12.70 -9.90
C GLN A 27 17.93 13.40 -10.71
N ILE A 28 19.04 12.72 -10.97
CA ILE A 28 20.13 13.24 -11.81
C ILE A 28 19.63 13.41 -13.25
N LEU A 29 18.93 12.42 -13.78
CA LEU A 29 18.40 12.41 -15.16
C LEU A 29 17.18 13.32 -15.35
N LYS A 30 16.55 13.80 -14.28
CA LYS A 30 15.41 14.75 -14.27
C LYS A 30 14.38 14.50 -15.40
N ASP A 31 14.34 15.41 -16.38
CA ASP A 31 13.32 15.39 -17.44
C ASP A 31 13.51 14.24 -18.43
N ASP A 32 14.71 13.73 -18.64
CA ASP A 32 14.94 12.56 -19.50
C ASP A 32 14.47 11.28 -18.84
N ALA A 33 14.68 11.11 -17.53
CA ALA A 33 14.06 10.00 -16.78
C ALA A 33 12.52 10.06 -16.87
N VAL A 34 11.93 11.25 -16.77
CA VAL A 34 10.48 11.44 -16.91
C VAL A 34 9.99 11.02 -18.29
N LYS A 35 10.69 11.39 -19.38
CA LYS A 35 10.32 10.99 -20.75
C LYS A 35 10.35 9.46 -20.94
N VAL A 36 11.44 8.84 -20.53
CA VAL A 36 11.61 7.36 -20.64
C VAL A 36 10.55 6.65 -19.82
N LEU A 37 10.37 6.99 -18.54
CA LEU A 37 9.39 6.36 -17.68
C LEU A 37 7.96 6.60 -18.18
N HIS A 38 7.67 7.77 -18.72
CA HIS A 38 6.37 8.07 -19.33
C HIS A 38 6.11 7.18 -20.55
N SER A 39 7.09 7.00 -21.43
CA SER A 39 6.99 6.11 -22.60
C SER A 39 6.73 4.66 -22.16
N ILE A 40 7.46 4.16 -21.15
CA ILE A 40 7.24 2.82 -20.61
C ILE A 40 5.82 2.68 -20.03
N CYS A 41 5.37 3.65 -19.22
CA CYS A 41 4.02 3.64 -18.66
C CYS A 41 2.94 3.65 -19.76
N GLN A 42 3.13 4.43 -20.83
CA GLN A 42 2.22 4.43 -21.97
C GLN A 42 2.19 3.09 -22.70
N GLN A 43 3.35 2.47 -22.89
CA GLN A 43 3.43 1.15 -23.51
C GLN A 43 2.71 0.09 -22.67
N ILE A 44 2.95 0.05 -21.35
CA ILE A 44 2.24 -0.85 -20.44
C ILE A 44 0.73 -0.64 -20.54
N TRP A 45 0.28 0.62 -20.58
CA TRP A 45 -1.15 0.94 -20.68
C TRP A 45 -1.77 0.49 -22.00
N LYS A 46 -1.06 0.64 -23.11
CA LYS A 46 -1.52 0.21 -24.44
C LYS A 46 -1.51 -1.31 -24.64
N THR A 47 -0.45 -1.97 -24.19
CA THR A 47 -0.23 -3.40 -24.44
C THR A 47 -0.78 -4.29 -23.34
N GLN A 48 -1.13 -3.73 -22.16
CA GLN A 48 -1.49 -4.46 -20.95
C GLN A 48 -0.38 -5.42 -20.47
N GLN A 49 0.83 -5.24 -20.97
CA GLN A 49 1.97 -6.09 -20.64
C GLN A 49 2.99 -5.33 -19.78
N TRP A 50 3.27 -5.89 -18.62
CA TRP A 50 4.31 -5.38 -17.73
C TRP A 50 5.67 -5.96 -18.11
N PRO A 51 6.76 -5.19 -18.01
CA PRO A 51 8.10 -5.73 -18.13
C PRO A 51 8.30 -6.90 -17.16
N HIS A 52 9.01 -7.94 -17.63
CA HIS A 52 9.20 -9.17 -16.84
C HIS A 52 9.79 -8.88 -15.46
N ASP A 53 10.77 -7.98 -15.38
CA ASP A 53 11.43 -7.64 -14.12
C ASP A 53 10.53 -6.84 -13.16
N TRP A 54 9.51 -6.17 -13.66
CA TRP A 54 8.55 -5.47 -12.82
C TRP A 54 7.51 -6.39 -12.17
N LYS A 55 7.34 -7.60 -12.71
CA LYS A 55 6.42 -8.62 -12.20
C LYS A 55 7.00 -9.39 -11.00
N ARG A 56 8.30 -9.28 -10.76
CA ARG A 56 8.99 -10.01 -9.71
C ARG A 56 9.25 -9.12 -8.50
N SER A 57 9.19 -9.71 -7.33
CA SER A 57 9.60 -9.08 -6.07
C SER A 57 10.58 -9.98 -5.33
N VAL A 58 11.46 -9.36 -4.56
CA VAL A 58 12.32 -10.07 -3.60
C VAL A 58 11.71 -9.90 -2.22
N PHE A 59 11.43 -11.01 -1.54
CA PHE A 59 10.88 -10.99 -0.19
C PHE A 59 12.00 -11.03 0.84
N ILE A 60 12.00 -10.05 1.75
CA ILE A 60 12.91 -10.01 2.90
C ILE A 60 12.11 -10.38 4.14
N PRO A 61 12.46 -11.47 4.84
CA PRO A 61 11.85 -11.82 6.10
C PRO A 61 12.37 -10.93 7.23
N ILE A 62 11.45 -10.30 7.97
CA ILE A 62 11.76 -9.50 9.16
C ILE A 62 11.19 -10.23 10.38
N PRO A 63 12.01 -10.53 11.39
CA PRO A 63 11.55 -11.21 12.59
C PRO A 63 10.56 -10.34 13.38
N LYS A 64 9.47 -10.93 13.84
CA LYS A 64 8.60 -10.39 14.89
C LYS A 64 9.25 -10.65 16.26
N LYS A 65 8.68 -10.05 17.31
CA LYS A 65 9.02 -10.45 18.68
C LYS A 65 8.56 -11.90 18.90
N GLY A 66 9.46 -12.76 19.41
CA GLY A 66 9.16 -14.15 19.69
C GLY A 66 10.24 -15.11 19.21
N ASN A 67 9.88 -16.38 19.02
CA ASN A 67 10.81 -17.42 18.63
C ASN A 67 11.22 -17.26 17.15
N ALA A 68 12.49 -16.95 16.91
CA ALA A 68 13.05 -16.77 15.56
C ALA A 68 13.13 -18.10 14.75
N LYS A 69 12.92 -19.26 15.38
CA LYS A 69 12.92 -20.56 14.69
C LYS A 69 11.60 -20.86 13.98
N GLU A 70 10.54 -20.10 14.27
CA GLU A 70 9.21 -20.31 13.70
C GLU A 70 8.98 -19.37 12.50
N CYS A 71 8.68 -19.92 11.33
CA CYS A 71 8.37 -19.14 10.12
C CYS A 71 7.16 -18.21 10.29
N SER A 72 6.21 -18.54 11.16
CA SER A 72 5.06 -17.71 11.52
C SER A 72 5.44 -16.39 12.19
N ASN A 73 6.62 -16.35 12.82
CA ASN A 73 7.15 -15.17 13.51
C ASN A 73 7.90 -14.20 12.60
N TYR A 74 7.74 -14.34 11.28
CA TYR A 74 8.32 -13.39 10.34
C TYR A 74 7.24 -12.60 9.62
N ARG A 75 7.56 -11.32 9.33
CA ARG A 75 6.85 -10.49 8.36
C ARG A 75 7.68 -10.45 7.10
N THR A 76 7.04 -10.51 5.95
CA THR A 76 7.74 -10.33 4.66
C THR A 76 7.59 -8.90 4.17
N ILE A 77 8.69 -8.31 3.70
CA ILE A 77 8.68 -7.06 2.95
C ILE A 77 9.03 -7.40 1.51
N ALA A 78 8.15 -7.03 0.58
CA ALA A 78 8.40 -7.18 -0.84
C ALA A 78 9.19 -5.99 -1.38
N LEU A 79 10.37 -6.25 -1.90
CA LEU A 79 11.16 -5.27 -2.64
C LEU A 79 10.86 -5.40 -4.14
N ILE A 80 10.46 -4.30 -4.73
CA ILE A 80 10.22 -4.15 -6.17
C ILE A 80 11.07 -3.03 -6.73
N SER A 81 11.27 -3.00 -8.05
CA SER A 81 12.05 -1.95 -8.72
C SER A 81 11.46 -0.55 -8.48
N HIS A 82 12.28 0.47 -8.48
CA HIS A 82 11.82 1.84 -8.29
C HIS A 82 10.94 2.32 -9.45
N ALA A 83 11.24 1.89 -10.68
CA ALA A 83 10.43 2.19 -11.84
C ALA A 83 9.02 1.55 -11.73
N SER A 84 8.93 0.29 -11.25
CA SER A 84 7.64 -0.36 -10.96
C SER A 84 6.85 0.39 -9.89
N LYS A 85 7.52 0.83 -8.80
CA LYS A 85 6.88 1.65 -7.75
C LYS A 85 6.24 2.92 -8.29
N LEU A 86 6.86 3.56 -9.28
CA LEU A 86 6.33 4.76 -9.91
C LEU A 86 4.98 4.49 -10.59
N MET A 87 4.90 3.43 -11.40
CA MET A 87 3.63 3.04 -12.05
C MET A 87 2.55 2.69 -11.03
N LEU A 88 2.91 1.89 -10.01
CA LEU A 88 2.00 1.55 -8.91
C LEU A 88 1.52 2.79 -8.15
N LYS A 89 2.37 3.80 -7.99
CA LYS A 89 2.00 5.07 -7.35
C LYS A 89 0.97 5.84 -8.15
N ILE A 90 1.10 5.87 -9.48
CA ILE A 90 0.12 6.49 -10.39
C ILE A 90 -1.22 5.75 -10.28
N LEU A 91 -1.20 4.42 -10.33
CA LEU A 91 -2.42 3.60 -10.18
C LEU A 91 -3.05 3.79 -8.80
N GLN A 92 -2.25 3.78 -7.74
CA GLN A 92 -2.71 4.00 -6.37
C GLN A 92 -3.52 5.28 -6.24
N VAL A 93 -3.04 6.39 -6.81
CA VAL A 93 -3.75 7.68 -6.71
C VAL A 93 -5.10 7.64 -7.43
N ARG A 94 -5.15 7.00 -8.60
CA ARG A 94 -6.39 6.86 -9.36
C ARG A 94 -7.41 6.00 -8.60
N VAL A 95 -6.97 4.84 -8.13
CA VAL A 95 -7.83 3.94 -7.33
C VAL A 95 -8.26 4.59 -6.03
N GLN A 96 -7.36 5.34 -5.36
CA GLN A 96 -7.66 6.04 -4.11
C GLN A 96 -8.79 7.06 -4.25
N GLN A 97 -8.89 7.75 -5.39
CA GLN A 97 -10.00 8.68 -5.64
C GLN A 97 -11.34 7.95 -5.69
N TYR A 98 -11.39 6.83 -6.40
CA TYR A 98 -12.57 5.99 -6.46
C TYR A 98 -12.91 5.37 -5.10
N MET A 99 -11.93 4.77 -4.44
CA MET A 99 -12.09 4.13 -3.13
C MET A 99 -12.59 5.10 -2.05
N ASN A 100 -12.13 6.35 -2.06
CA ASN A 100 -12.60 7.35 -1.09
C ASN A 100 -14.10 7.65 -1.23
N TYR A 101 -14.66 7.50 -2.42
CA TYR A 101 -16.07 7.68 -2.69
C TYR A 101 -16.90 6.45 -2.25
N GLU A 102 -16.41 5.26 -2.55
CA GLU A 102 -17.12 4.00 -2.28
C GLU A 102 -17.02 3.52 -0.82
N LEU A 103 -15.94 3.89 -0.11
CA LEU A 103 -15.73 3.44 1.26
C LEU A 103 -16.70 4.11 2.23
N PRO A 104 -17.44 3.34 3.04
CA PRO A 104 -18.33 3.89 4.04
C PRO A 104 -17.56 4.69 5.10
N ASP A 105 -18.23 5.67 5.72
CA ASP A 105 -17.61 6.55 6.72
C ASP A 105 -17.11 5.84 7.98
N VAL A 106 -17.65 4.68 8.26
CA VAL A 106 -17.23 3.84 9.41
C VAL A 106 -15.86 3.18 9.19
N GLN A 107 -15.37 3.11 7.94
CA GLN A 107 -14.05 2.55 7.58
C GLN A 107 -12.95 3.60 7.80
N PRO A 108 -12.15 3.55 8.87
CA PRO A 108 -11.07 4.52 9.09
C PRO A 108 -9.74 4.07 8.49
N GLY A 109 -9.55 2.76 8.32
CA GLY A 109 -8.29 2.19 7.83
C GLY A 109 -7.97 2.65 6.42
N PHE A 110 -6.69 3.00 6.18
CA PHE A 110 -6.16 3.44 4.88
C PHE A 110 -6.79 4.72 4.30
N ARG A 111 -7.48 5.50 5.11
CA ARG A 111 -8.06 6.81 4.71
C ARG A 111 -7.21 7.97 5.22
N LYS A 112 -6.97 8.95 4.33
CA LYS A 112 -6.25 10.18 4.68
C LYS A 112 -7.02 10.97 5.75
N GLY A 113 -6.31 11.43 6.78
CA GLY A 113 -6.90 12.20 7.87
C GLY A 113 -7.66 11.38 8.92
N ARG A 114 -7.76 10.06 8.76
CA ARG A 114 -8.36 9.15 9.75
C ARG A 114 -7.28 8.26 10.36
N GLY A 115 -7.27 8.13 11.67
CA GLY A 115 -6.27 7.34 12.38
C GLY A 115 -6.83 6.62 13.58
N THR A 116 -6.00 5.80 14.23
CA THR A 116 -6.35 5.01 15.42
C THR A 116 -6.86 5.86 16.56
N ARG A 117 -6.34 7.08 16.74
CA ARG A 117 -6.79 8.02 17.79
C ARG A 117 -8.29 8.32 17.66
N ASN A 118 -8.79 8.55 16.45
CA ASN A 118 -10.22 8.83 16.23
C ASN A 118 -11.08 7.61 16.57
N GLN A 119 -10.59 6.40 16.25
CA GLN A 119 -11.31 5.17 16.57
C GLN A 119 -11.35 4.87 18.06
N ILE A 120 -10.26 5.14 18.78
CA ILE A 120 -10.22 5.06 20.23
C ILE A 120 -11.25 6.04 20.84
N ALA A 121 -11.30 7.27 20.35
CA ALA A 121 -12.29 8.26 20.81
C ALA A 121 -13.73 7.80 20.53
N ASN A 122 -14.01 7.21 19.37
CA ASN A 122 -15.33 6.65 19.05
C ASN A 122 -15.72 5.53 20.02
N ILE A 123 -14.81 4.61 20.32
CA ILE A 123 -15.08 3.52 21.29
C ILE A 123 -15.35 4.11 22.67
N HIS A 124 -14.57 5.11 23.12
CA HIS A 124 -14.80 5.77 24.39
C HIS A 124 -16.19 6.45 24.44
N CYS A 125 -16.61 7.11 23.35
CA CYS A 125 -17.95 7.71 23.26
C CYS A 125 -19.06 6.65 23.37
N ILE A 126 -18.90 5.49 22.69
CA ILE A 126 -19.87 4.38 22.77
C ILE A 126 -19.96 3.85 24.19
N ILE A 127 -18.81 3.60 24.85
CA ILE A 127 -18.77 3.12 26.24
C ILE A 127 -19.44 4.13 27.18
N LYS A 128 -19.16 5.43 27.03
CA LYS A 128 -19.76 6.48 27.85
C LYS A 128 -21.28 6.49 27.71
N LYS A 129 -21.79 6.49 26.46
CA LYS A 129 -23.24 6.44 26.22
C LYS A 129 -23.90 5.17 26.78
N ALA A 130 -23.27 4.02 26.61
CA ALA A 130 -23.80 2.79 27.16
C ALA A 130 -23.93 2.84 28.69
N ARG A 131 -22.97 3.46 29.38
CA ARG A 131 -23.05 3.68 30.84
C ARG A 131 -24.16 4.65 31.22
N GLU A 132 -24.30 5.76 30.50
CA GLU A 132 -25.38 6.75 30.72
C GLU A 132 -26.76 6.10 30.60
N PHE A 133 -26.94 5.21 29.63
CA PHE A 133 -28.23 4.52 29.41
C PHE A 133 -28.31 3.16 30.11
N GLN A 134 -27.35 2.80 30.95
CA GLN A 134 -27.27 1.51 31.69
C GLN A 134 -27.44 0.29 30.76
N LYS A 135 -26.89 0.36 29.54
CA LYS A 135 -26.97 -0.73 28.57
C LYS A 135 -25.63 -1.49 28.52
N ASN A 136 -25.73 -2.81 28.52
CA ASN A 136 -24.58 -3.65 28.30
C ASN A 136 -24.16 -3.59 26.84
N ILE A 137 -22.85 -3.48 26.58
CA ILE A 137 -22.25 -3.57 25.25
C ILE A 137 -21.16 -4.65 25.25
N TYR A 138 -21.05 -5.34 24.14
CA TYR A 138 -20.06 -6.38 23.94
C TYR A 138 -19.19 -5.99 22.75
N PHE A 139 -17.87 -6.16 22.88
CA PHE A 139 -16.91 -5.89 21.83
C PHE A 139 -16.29 -7.21 21.36
N CYS A 140 -16.20 -7.37 20.03
CA CYS A 140 -15.42 -8.43 19.42
C CYS A 140 -14.33 -7.79 18.55
N PHE A 141 -13.06 -8.13 18.82
CA PHE A 141 -11.91 -7.67 18.05
C PHE A 141 -11.40 -8.82 17.20
N ILE A 142 -11.32 -8.60 15.88
CA ILE A 142 -10.84 -9.58 14.92
C ILE A 142 -9.53 -9.06 14.32
N ASP A 143 -8.45 -9.80 14.54
CA ASP A 143 -7.12 -9.51 13.98
C ASP A 143 -6.69 -10.66 13.04
N TYR A 144 -6.48 -10.31 11.78
CA TYR A 144 -6.04 -11.27 10.77
C TYR A 144 -4.52 -11.43 10.79
N ALA A 145 -4.03 -12.64 10.97
CA ALA A 145 -2.59 -12.93 11.04
C ALA A 145 -1.83 -12.54 9.77
N LYS A 146 -2.44 -12.73 8.58
CA LYS A 146 -1.87 -12.48 7.25
C LYS A 146 -2.93 -12.01 6.29
N ALA A 147 -3.59 -10.88 6.58
CA ALA A 147 -4.75 -10.39 5.82
C ALA A 147 -4.45 -10.24 4.31
N PHE A 148 -3.30 -9.69 3.94
CA PHE A 148 -2.94 -9.47 2.53
C PHE A 148 -2.56 -10.75 1.78
N ASP A 149 -2.03 -11.76 2.48
CA ASP A 149 -1.64 -13.04 1.86
C ASP A 149 -2.87 -13.93 1.58
N CYS A 150 -4.02 -13.64 2.21
CA CYS A 150 -5.26 -14.40 2.08
C CYS A 150 -6.25 -13.80 1.08
N VAL A 151 -5.89 -12.75 0.35
CA VAL A 151 -6.77 -12.10 -0.61
C VAL A 151 -6.95 -12.96 -1.86
N ASP A 152 -8.19 -13.30 -2.19
CA ASP A 152 -8.55 -13.91 -3.47
C ASP A 152 -8.50 -12.86 -4.58
N HIS A 153 -7.43 -12.87 -5.37
CA HIS A 153 -7.21 -11.90 -6.43
C HIS A 153 -8.31 -11.95 -7.50
N ASN A 154 -8.86 -13.13 -7.81
CA ASN A 154 -9.93 -13.25 -8.82
C ASN A 154 -11.22 -12.56 -8.36
N LYS A 155 -11.53 -12.66 -7.07
CA LYS A 155 -12.67 -11.94 -6.48
C LYS A 155 -12.40 -10.44 -6.41
N LEU A 156 -11.18 -10.06 -6.04
CA LEU A 156 -10.78 -8.65 -5.97
C LEU A 156 -10.95 -7.95 -7.32
N TRP A 157 -10.49 -8.58 -8.42
CA TRP A 157 -10.63 -8.01 -9.78
C TRP A 157 -12.07 -7.92 -10.29
N LYS A 158 -13.00 -8.66 -9.70
CA LYS A 158 -14.43 -8.54 -10.02
C LYS A 158 -15.12 -7.39 -9.30
N ILE A 159 -14.53 -6.92 -8.21
CA ILE A 159 -15.07 -5.82 -7.39
C ILE A 159 -14.53 -4.47 -7.87
N LEU A 160 -13.28 -4.42 -8.36
CA LEU A 160 -12.64 -3.21 -8.90
C LEU A 160 -13.06 -2.92 -10.35
#